data_8e7395e122b94f6ff40a305447293e1a
#
_entry.id   8e7395e122b94f6ff40a305447293e1a
#
_cell.length_a   1.000
_cell.length_b   1.000
_cell.length_c   1.000
_cell.angle_alpha   90.00
_cell.angle_beta   90.00
_cell.angle_gamma   90.00
#
_symmetry.space_group_name_H-M   'P 1'
#
loop_
_entity.id
_entity.type
_entity.pdbx_description
1 polymer ?
#
loop_
_entity_poly.entity_id
_entity_poly.type
_entity_poly.pdbx_seq_one_letter_code
_entity_poly.pdbx_strand_id
1 'polypeptide(L)'
;RRGYYGKIGDRTVIKNSRIIKDTWIGSDAYIKGANKLKNLTINSEPGAKSQIGEGCELVNGIIGYGCRLFYGVKAVRFVMGANSQLKYGARLINSYLGDNSTISCCEVLNSLIFPAHEQHHNNSFLCAATVLGQSNMAAGATIGSNHNSRGADGEIVAGRGFWPGLCVSLKHNSKFAS
;
A
#
# COMPACT_ATOMS: atom_id res chain seq x y z
N ARG A 1 -17.87 9.56 1.42
CA ARG A 1 -18.92 10.15 0.55
C ARG A 1 -20.30 9.67 1.00
N ARG A 2 -20.93 10.37 1.88
CA ARG A 2 -22.35 10.08 2.21
C ARG A 2 -23.20 10.39 0.97
N GLY A 3 -24.05 9.45 0.53
CA GLY A 3 -24.96 9.63 -0.60
C GLY A 3 -24.45 9.15 -1.96
N TYR A 4 -23.24 8.63 -2.05
CA TYR A 4 -22.71 8.00 -3.28
C TYR A 4 -22.61 6.49 -3.07
N TYR A 5 -23.37 5.75 -3.85
CA TYR A 5 -23.42 4.28 -3.75
C TYR A 5 -22.30 3.68 -4.56
N GLY A 6 -21.53 4.02 -5.20
CA GLY A 6 -20.54 3.42 -6.04
C GLY A 6 -20.76 3.73 -7.53
N LYS A 7 -19.71 3.60 -8.27
CA LYS A 7 -19.71 3.78 -9.72
C LYS A 7 -18.78 2.74 -10.33
N ILE A 8 -19.16 2.21 -11.46
CA ILE A 8 -18.30 1.35 -12.27
C ILE A 8 -18.11 2.04 -13.62
N GLY A 9 -16.86 2.28 -13.99
CA GLY A 9 -16.50 2.89 -15.26
C GLY A 9 -16.63 1.92 -16.44
N ASP A 10 -16.51 2.45 -17.64
CA ASP A 10 -16.68 1.70 -18.88
C ASP A 10 -15.64 0.58 -19.04
N ARG A 11 -16.03 -0.52 -19.69
CA ARG A 11 -15.17 -1.68 -19.99
C ARG A 11 -14.48 -2.30 -18.77
N THR A 12 -14.92 -1.98 -17.57
CA THR A 12 -14.44 -2.60 -16.33
C THR A 12 -14.95 -4.04 -16.24
N VAL A 13 -14.05 -4.95 -15.90
CA VAL A 13 -14.36 -6.37 -15.73
C VAL A 13 -14.29 -6.76 -14.26
N ILE A 14 -15.39 -7.32 -13.75
CA ILE A 14 -15.46 -7.84 -12.38
C ILE A 14 -15.84 -9.31 -12.43
N LYS A 15 -15.01 -10.19 -11.85
CA LYS A 15 -15.23 -11.63 -11.81
C LYS A 15 -15.04 -12.20 -10.40
N ASN A 16 -15.92 -13.10 -9.99
CA ASN A 16 -15.77 -13.95 -8.80
C ASN A 16 -15.38 -13.19 -7.52
N SER A 17 -15.88 -11.97 -7.32
CA SER A 17 -15.61 -11.16 -6.15
C SER A 17 -16.77 -11.26 -5.14
N ARG A 18 -16.45 -11.36 -3.83
CA ARG A 18 -17.47 -11.63 -2.82
C ARG A 18 -18.23 -10.38 -2.37
N ILE A 19 -17.51 -9.32 -2.04
CA ILE A 19 -18.12 -8.09 -1.52
C ILE A 19 -17.50 -6.88 -2.22
N ILE A 20 -18.34 -6.09 -2.89
CA ILE A 20 -17.99 -4.77 -3.41
C ILE A 20 -19.05 -3.81 -2.91
N LYS A 21 -18.68 -2.88 -2.05
CA LYS A 21 -19.61 -1.96 -1.41
C LYS A 21 -19.04 -0.54 -1.30
N ASP A 22 -19.86 0.46 -1.65
CA ASP A 22 -19.49 1.88 -1.55
C ASP A 22 -18.16 2.18 -2.25
N THR A 23 -17.97 1.64 -3.46
CA THR A 23 -16.71 1.70 -4.20
C THR A 23 -16.90 2.41 -5.53
N TRP A 24 -16.03 3.38 -5.81
CA TRP A 24 -15.93 4.02 -7.11
C TRP A 24 -14.79 3.34 -7.90
N ILE A 25 -15.08 2.86 -9.10
CA ILE A 25 -14.14 2.15 -9.95
C ILE A 25 -14.07 2.88 -11.29
N GLY A 26 -12.88 3.22 -11.73
CA GLY A 26 -12.62 3.84 -13.02
C GLY A 26 -12.82 2.89 -14.20
N SER A 27 -12.62 3.40 -15.40
CA SER A 27 -12.77 2.61 -16.64
C SER A 27 -11.60 1.64 -16.85
N ASP A 28 -11.85 0.56 -17.59
CA ASP A 28 -10.86 -0.47 -17.96
C ASP A 28 -10.18 -1.17 -16.75
N ALA A 29 -10.75 -1.07 -15.56
CA ALA A 29 -10.25 -1.82 -14.41
C ALA A 29 -10.52 -3.33 -14.56
N TYR A 30 -9.65 -4.14 -13.98
CA TYR A 30 -9.83 -5.59 -13.93
C TYR A 30 -9.81 -6.08 -12.48
N ILE A 31 -10.94 -6.61 -12.02
CA ILE A 31 -11.11 -7.11 -10.65
C ILE A 31 -11.52 -8.58 -10.72
N LYS A 32 -10.71 -9.46 -10.13
CA LYS A 32 -10.99 -10.89 -10.13
C LYS A 32 -10.69 -11.52 -8.78
N GLY A 33 -11.69 -12.17 -8.19
CA GLY A 33 -11.51 -12.97 -6.97
C GLY A 33 -11.26 -12.17 -5.70
N ALA A 34 -11.57 -10.88 -5.66
CA ALA A 34 -11.41 -10.06 -4.46
C ALA A 34 -12.39 -10.52 -3.36
N ASN A 35 -11.89 -10.65 -2.13
CA ASN A 35 -12.72 -11.01 -0.98
C ASN A 35 -13.58 -9.82 -0.52
N LYS A 36 -12.99 -8.63 -0.43
CA LYS A 36 -13.71 -7.46 0.08
C LYS A 36 -13.12 -6.15 -0.46
N LEU A 37 -13.97 -5.38 -1.12
CA LEU A 37 -13.68 -4.01 -1.55
C LEU A 37 -14.75 -3.10 -0.93
N LYS A 38 -14.38 -2.25 0.02
CA LYS A 38 -15.34 -1.42 0.73
C LYS A 38 -14.83 -0.01 0.95
N ASN A 39 -15.68 0.97 0.58
CA ASN A 39 -15.37 2.39 0.73
C ASN A 39 -14.05 2.76 0.08
N LEU A 40 -13.97 2.52 -1.24
CA LEU A 40 -12.75 2.71 -2.02
C LEU A 40 -12.98 3.68 -3.19
N THR A 41 -11.92 4.35 -3.57
CA THR A 41 -11.76 4.92 -4.90
C THR A 41 -10.65 4.16 -5.62
N ILE A 42 -10.99 3.53 -6.73
CA ILE A 42 -10.06 2.78 -7.57
C ILE A 42 -9.94 3.54 -8.89
N ASN A 43 -8.88 4.31 -9.04
CA ASN A 43 -8.63 5.02 -10.28
C ASN A 43 -8.11 4.05 -11.34
N SER A 44 -8.68 4.14 -12.52
CA SER A 44 -8.31 3.32 -13.68
C SER A 44 -8.78 3.99 -14.96
N GLU A 45 -7.99 3.90 -16.01
CA GLU A 45 -8.29 4.43 -17.34
C GLU A 45 -7.55 3.64 -18.43
N PRO A 46 -7.87 3.79 -19.74
CA PRO A 46 -7.29 2.99 -20.80
C PRO A 46 -5.76 2.94 -20.82
N GLY A 47 -5.10 4.05 -20.56
CA GLY A 47 -3.63 4.16 -20.54
C GLY A 47 -2.98 3.72 -19.22
N ALA A 48 -3.77 3.57 -18.14
CA ALA A 48 -3.27 3.27 -16.80
C ALA A 48 -4.28 2.41 -16.03
N LYS A 49 -4.41 1.15 -16.46
CA LYS A 49 -5.39 0.20 -15.95
C LYS A 49 -5.00 -0.33 -14.58
N SER A 50 -5.91 -0.25 -13.62
CA SER A 50 -5.70 -0.85 -12.31
C SER A 50 -6.28 -2.26 -12.23
N GLN A 51 -5.59 -3.15 -11.48
CA GLN A 51 -5.96 -4.54 -11.36
C GLN A 51 -5.98 -4.97 -9.89
N ILE A 52 -7.06 -5.64 -9.49
CA ILE A 52 -7.20 -6.23 -8.15
C ILE A 52 -7.49 -7.71 -8.31
N GLY A 53 -6.65 -8.53 -7.70
CA GLY A 53 -6.68 -9.98 -7.83
C GLY A 53 -7.21 -10.70 -6.59
N GLU A 54 -6.94 -11.98 -6.58
CA GLU A 54 -7.54 -12.96 -5.69
C GLU A 54 -7.18 -12.74 -4.23
N GLY A 55 -8.18 -12.89 -3.36
CA GLY A 55 -8.04 -12.83 -1.91
C GLY A 55 -7.82 -11.43 -1.33
N CYS A 56 -7.80 -10.38 -2.14
CA CYS A 56 -7.59 -9.02 -1.64
C CYS A 56 -8.73 -8.53 -0.75
N GLU A 57 -8.37 -7.92 0.37
CA GLU A 57 -9.28 -7.27 1.31
C GLU A 57 -8.86 -5.81 1.49
N LEU A 58 -9.62 -4.90 0.88
CA LEU A 58 -9.28 -3.48 0.81
C LEU A 58 -10.43 -2.65 1.40
N VAL A 59 -10.11 -1.80 2.37
CA VAL A 59 -11.13 -1.01 3.10
C VAL A 59 -10.65 0.40 3.36
N ASN A 60 -11.49 1.38 3.07
CA ASN A 60 -11.25 2.79 3.34
C ASN A 60 -9.96 3.29 2.66
N GLY A 61 -9.92 3.33 1.34
CA GLY A 61 -8.70 3.70 0.65
C GLY A 61 -8.90 4.36 -0.70
N ILE A 62 -7.80 4.89 -1.19
CA ILE A 62 -7.67 5.46 -2.54
C ILE A 62 -6.53 4.73 -3.25
N ILE A 63 -6.81 4.23 -4.44
CA ILE A 63 -5.85 3.55 -5.30
C ILE A 63 -5.64 4.43 -6.54
N GLY A 64 -4.40 4.76 -6.81
CA GLY A 64 -3.98 5.54 -7.97
C GLY A 64 -4.16 4.77 -9.28
N TYR A 65 -3.85 5.44 -10.38
CA TYR A 65 -3.93 4.84 -11.71
C TYR A 65 -2.84 3.79 -11.93
N GLY A 66 -3.15 2.74 -12.70
CA GLY A 66 -2.17 1.73 -13.08
C GLY A 66 -1.69 0.82 -11.95
N CYS A 67 -2.37 0.80 -10.82
CA CYS A 67 -1.98 0.01 -9.66
C CYS A 67 -2.31 -1.47 -9.80
N ARG A 68 -1.52 -2.33 -9.14
CA ARG A 68 -1.72 -3.78 -9.12
C ARG A 68 -1.70 -4.33 -7.71
N LEU A 69 -2.76 -5.01 -7.31
CA LEU A 69 -2.90 -5.63 -5.99
C LEU A 69 -3.29 -7.10 -6.16
N PHE A 70 -2.42 -8.02 -5.74
CA PHE A 70 -2.62 -9.45 -6.01
C PHE A 70 -2.31 -10.32 -4.80
N TYR A 71 -3.00 -11.46 -4.73
CA TYR A 71 -2.71 -12.59 -3.85
C TYR A 71 -2.76 -12.25 -2.36
N GLY A 72 -3.97 -12.04 -1.86
CA GLY A 72 -4.23 -11.95 -0.43
C GLY A 72 -3.79 -10.66 0.25
N VAL A 73 -3.60 -9.60 -0.50
CA VAL A 73 -3.26 -8.26 0.05
C VAL A 73 -4.33 -7.79 1.02
N LYS A 74 -3.90 -7.19 2.13
CA LYS A 74 -4.76 -6.52 3.11
C LYS A 74 -4.37 -5.05 3.26
N ALA A 75 -5.26 -4.15 2.88
CA ALA A 75 -5.01 -2.73 3.04
C ALA A 75 -6.21 -2.01 3.67
N VAL A 76 -5.92 -1.19 4.69
CA VAL A 76 -6.94 -0.49 5.47
C VAL A 76 -6.51 0.94 5.79
N ARG A 77 -7.37 1.92 5.50
CA ARG A 77 -7.06 3.34 5.68
C ARG A 77 -5.76 3.72 5.00
N PHE A 78 -5.75 3.64 3.69
CA PHE A 78 -4.54 3.78 2.88
C PHE A 78 -4.76 4.69 1.66
N VAL A 79 -3.65 5.20 1.16
CA VAL A 79 -3.59 5.86 -0.15
C VAL A 79 -2.41 5.29 -0.92
N MET A 80 -2.65 4.85 -2.14
CA MET A 80 -1.62 4.41 -3.08
C MET A 80 -1.49 5.39 -4.23
N GLY A 81 -0.28 5.80 -4.50
CA GLY A 81 0.09 6.54 -5.69
C GLY A 81 0.02 5.70 -6.97
N ALA A 82 0.22 6.35 -8.10
CA ALA A 82 0.12 5.72 -9.42
C ALA A 82 1.20 4.64 -9.65
N ASN A 83 0.87 3.63 -10.46
CA ASN A 83 1.77 2.56 -10.89
C ASN A 83 2.41 1.76 -9.74
N SER A 84 1.79 1.75 -8.57
CA SER A 84 2.29 1.05 -7.40
C SER A 84 1.69 -0.34 -7.26
N GLN A 85 2.38 -1.21 -6.54
CA GLN A 85 2.00 -2.61 -6.45
C GLN A 85 2.01 -3.11 -5.00
N LEU A 86 0.99 -3.89 -4.63
CA LEU A 86 0.95 -4.68 -3.39
C LEU A 86 0.74 -6.14 -3.76
N LYS A 87 1.57 -7.05 -3.24
CA LYS A 87 1.52 -8.46 -3.64
C LYS A 87 1.77 -9.42 -2.47
N TYR A 88 1.33 -10.67 -2.67
CA TYR A 88 1.70 -11.81 -1.83
C TYR A 88 1.48 -11.59 -0.34
N GLY A 89 0.25 -11.22 0.03
CA GLY A 89 -0.12 -11.03 1.42
C GLY A 89 0.42 -9.75 2.07
N ALA A 90 0.94 -8.81 1.30
CA ALA A 90 1.38 -7.52 1.82
C ALA A 90 0.28 -6.82 2.62
N ARG A 91 0.67 -6.17 3.71
CA ARG A 91 -0.22 -5.38 4.55
C ARG A 91 0.16 -3.90 4.49
N LEU A 92 -0.80 -3.05 4.18
CA LEU A 92 -0.64 -1.60 4.16
C LEU A 92 -1.74 -0.96 5.02
N ILE A 93 -1.41 -0.48 6.20
CA ILE A 93 -2.39 -0.01 7.17
C ILE A 93 -2.05 1.40 7.64
N ASN A 94 -3.03 2.31 7.62
CA ASN A 94 -2.88 3.71 8.01
C ASN A 94 -1.69 4.41 7.32
N SER A 95 -1.46 4.15 6.04
CA SER A 95 -0.22 4.55 5.38
C SER A 95 -0.46 5.15 4.00
N TYR A 96 0.46 5.99 3.59
CA TYR A 96 0.60 6.47 2.22
C TYR A 96 1.76 5.75 1.53
N LEU A 97 1.50 5.24 0.34
CA LEU A 97 2.51 4.66 -0.54
C LEU A 97 2.59 5.51 -1.82
N GLY A 98 3.72 6.10 -2.07
CA GLY A 98 3.97 6.96 -3.23
C GLY A 98 4.01 6.21 -4.56
N ASP A 99 4.07 6.96 -5.65
CA ASP A 99 4.07 6.42 -7.01
C ASP A 99 5.24 5.45 -7.26
N ASN A 100 5.03 4.52 -8.20
CA ASN A 100 6.07 3.60 -8.65
C ASN A 100 6.73 2.80 -7.52
N SER A 101 5.96 2.39 -6.54
CA SER A 101 6.46 1.67 -5.36
C SER A 101 5.90 0.25 -5.29
N THR A 102 6.68 -0.67 -4.74
CA THR A 102 6.27 -2.07 -4.57
C THR A 102 6.42 -2.53 -3.12
N ILE A 103 5.36 -3.14 -2.58
CA ILE A 103 5.41 -3.86 -1.31
C ILE A 103 4.91 -5.28 -1.56
N SER A 104 5.71 -6.26 -1.18
CA SER A 104 5.36 -7.69 -1.26
C SER A 104 5.73 -8.41 0.02
N CYS A 105 4.87 -9.32 0.48
CA CYS A 105 5.15 -10.19 1.63
C CYS A 105 5.47 -9.47 2.95
N CYS A 106 5.21 -8.19 3.05
CA CYS A 106 5.68 -7.32 4.14
C CYS A 106 4.53 -6.62 4.83
N GLU A 107 4.84 -6.05 5.97
CA GLU A 107 3.91 -5.23 6.74
C GLU A 107 4.40 -3.79 6.84
N VAL A 108 3.53 -2.86 6.48
CA VAL A 108 3.76 -1.41 6.56
C VAL A 108 2.62 -0.76 7.32
N LEU A 109 2.95 -0.09 8.42
CA LEU A 109 2.00 0.52 9.32
C LEU A 109 2.31 1.99 9.57
N ASN A 110 1.29 2.84 9.63
CA ASN A 110 1.39 4.21 10.12
C ASN A 110 2.54 5.02 9.50
N SER A 111 2.77 4.87 8.20
CA SER A 111 3.95 5.41 7.53
C SER A 111 3.61 6.27 6.32
N LEU A 112 4.48 7.23 6.05
CA LEU A 112 4.48 8.03 4.83
C LEU A 112 5.66 7.60 3.96
N ILE A 113 5.37 6.95 2.86
CA ILE A 113 6.39 6.43 1.94
C ILE A 113 6.30 7.18 0.63
N PHE A 114 7.34 7.93 0.32
CA PHE A 114 7.44 8.71 -0.92
C PHE A 114 7.82 7.83 -2.12
N PRO A 115 7.71 8.34 -3.37
CA PRO A 115 7.82 7.51 -4.58
C PRO A 115 9.08 6.67 -4.72
N ALA A 116 8.95 5.58 -5.49
CA ALA A 116 10.04 4.65 -5.82
C ALA A 116 10.61 3.89 -4.60
N HIS A 117 9.71 3.35 -3.79
CA HIS A 117 10.05 2.45 -2.68
C HIS A 117 9.91 0.99 -3.10
N GLU A 118 10.92 0.19 -2.78
CA GLU A 118 10.92 -1.26 -3.00
C GLU A 118 11.06 -2.01 -1.67
N GLN A 119 10.05 -2.84 -1.37
CA GLN A 119 10.04 -3.69 -0.17
C GLN A 119 9.36 -5.01 -0.53
N HIS A 120 10.13 -5.98 -1.00
CA HIS A 120 9.57 -7.18 -1.62
C HIS A 120 10.12 -8.51 -1.09
N HIS A 121 10.78 -8.49 0.04
CA HIS A 121 11.28 -9.69 0.69
C HIS A 121 10.58 -9.96 2.03
N ASN A 122 10.44 -11.24 2.37
CA ASN A 122 9.79 -11.67 3.61
C ASN A 122 10.46 -11.11 4.87
N ASN A 123 9.65 -11.00 5.93
CA ASN A 123 10.06 -10.57 7.26
C ASN A 123 10.60 -9.13 7.33
N SER A 124 10.37 -8.31 6.32
CA SER A 124 10.62 -6.89 6.49
C SER A 124 9.40 -6.19 7.10
N PHE A 125 9.67 -5.21 7.95
CA PHE A 125 8.65 -4.49 8.71
C PHE A 125 8.97 -3.00 8.74
N LEU A 126 7.98 -2.17 8.44
CA LEU A 126 8.11 -0.72 8.45
C LEU A 126 6.95 -0.10 9.22
N CYS A 127 7.25 0.64 10.27
CA CYS A 127 6.25 1.26 11.12
C CYS A 127 6.66 2.65 11.62
N ALA A 128 5.69 3.57 11.67
CA ALA A 128 5.89 4.92 12.20
C ALA A 128 7.08 5.64 11.55
N ALA A 129 7.15 5.60 10.22
CA ALA A 129 8.28 6.13 9.48
C ALA A 129 7.83 7.06 8.35
N THR A 130 8.63 8.10 8.14
CA THR A 130 8.62 8.90 6.92
C THR A 130 9.84 8.51 6.09
N VAL A 131 9.61 7.93 4.91
CA VAL A 131 10.67 7.46 4.02
C VAL A 131 10.63 8.29 2.74
N LEU A 132 11.67 9.09 2.52
CA LEU A 132 11.80 9.90 1.31
C LEU A 132 12.27 9.03 0.14
N GLY A 133 11.76 9.27 -1.03
CA GLY A 133 11.83 8.44 -2.22
C GLY A 133 13.15 7.74 -2.59
N GLN A 134 13.08 6.81 -3.54
CA GLN A 134 14.16 5.97 -4.00
C GLN A 134 14.78 5.11 -2.88
N SER A 135 13.92 4.43 -2.14
CA SER A 135 14.33 3.59 -1.01
C SER A 135 14.12 2.10 -1.32
N ASN A 136 14.90 1.26 -0.67
CA ASN A 136 14.77 -0.20 -0.80
C ASN A 136 15.03 -0.86 0.55
N MET A 137 14.21 -1.83 0.92
CA MET A 137 14.37 -2.56 2.17
C MET A 137 14.69 -4.03 1.90
N ALA A 138 15.77 -4.51 2.48
CA ALA A 138 16.18 -5.91 2.37
C ALA A 138 15.33 -6.83 3.27
N ALA A 139 15.48 -8.14 3.08
CA ALA A 139 14.80 -9.15 3.89
C ALA A 139 15.14 -9.01 5.39
N GLY A 140 14.13 -9.16 6.23
CA GLY A 140 14.29 -9.08 7.68
C GLY A 140 14.58 -7.69 8.23
N ALA A 141 14.66 -6.64 7.41
CA ALA A 141 14.84 -5.29 7.90
C ALA A 141 13.63 -4.86 8.74
N THR A 142 13.88 -4.44 9.97
CA THR A 142 12.84 -4.00 10.91
C THR A 142 13.03 -2.53 11.22
N ILE A 143 12.17 -1.69 10.69
CA ILE A 143 12.28 -0.25 10.77
C ILE A 143 11.11 0.31 11.57
N GLY A 144 11.41 0.98 12.67
CA GLY A 144 10.40 1.55 13.56
C GLY A 144 9.81 0.55 14.54
N SER A 145 8.85 0.99 15.30
CA SER A 145 8.16 0.19 16.30
C SER A 145 6.75 0.74 16.53
N ASN A 146 5.81 -0.14 16.74
CA ASN A 146 4.47 0.22 17.22
C ASN A 146 4.23 -0.12 18.69
N HIS A 147 5.27 -0.48 19.42
CA HIS A 147 5.16 -0.88 20.82
C HIS A 147 4.80 0.27 21.76
N ASN A 148 5.00 1.48 21.33
CA ASN A 148 4.78 2.65 22.15
C ASN A 148 3.53 3.41 21.73
N SER A 149 2.44 2.91 22.16
CA SER A 149 1.13 3.53 21.93
C SER A 149 0.92 4.85 22.68
N ARG A 150 1.90 5.36 23.39
CA ARG A 150 1.76 6.52 24.28
C ARG A 150 2.80 7.61 24.05
N GLY A 151 2.92 8.07 22.84
CA GLY A 151 3.27 9.46 22.59
C GLY A 151 4.70 9.93 22.80
N ALA A 152 5.69 9.08 23.09
CA ALA A 152 7.04 9.55 23.37
C ALA A 152 8.10 9.09 22.37
N ASP A 153 7.78 8.14 21.52
CA ASP A 153 8.75 7.65 20.56
C ASP A 153 8.59 8.39 19.24
N GLY A 154 9.57 9.17 18.92
CA GLY A 154 9.61 9.92 17.67
C GLY A 154 9.60 8.99 16.46
N GLU A 155 9.11 9.51 15.39
CA GLU A 155 9.08 8.83 14.09
C GLU A 155 10.49 8.60 13.55
N ILE A 156 10.64 7.59 12.74
CA ILE A 156 11.83 7.45 11.90
C ILE A 156 11.67 8.33 10.68
N VAL A 157 12.67 9.14 10.42
CA VAL A 157 12.78 9.93 9.18
C VAL A 157 13.97 9.43 8.38
N ALA A 158 13.69 8.79 7.24
CA ALA A 158 14.69 8.27 6.33
C ALA A 158 14.80 9.16 5.09
N GLY A 159 15.98 9.66 4.82
CA GLY A 159 16.29 10.46 3.65
C GLY A 159 16.16 9.68 2.33
N ARG A 160 16.35 10.36 1.23
CA ARG A 160 16.35 9.76 -0.10
C ARG A 160 17.49 8.73 -0.23
N GLY A 161 17.25 7.64 -0.92
CA GLY A 161 18.26 6.59 -1.07
C GLY A 161 18.39 5.66 0.14
N PHE A 162 17.47 5.69 1.07
CA PHE A 162 17.47 4.84 2.25
C PHE A 162 17.39 3.35 1.87
N TRP A 163 18.44 2.63 2.24
CA TRP A 163 18.52 1.20 1.93
C TRP A 163 19.05 0.39 3.13
N PRO A 164 18.21 0.02 4.08
CA PRO A 164 18.61 -0.88 5.17
C PRO A 164 18.87 -2.28 4.63
N GLY A 165 20.07 -2.80 4.95
CA GLY A 165 20.51 -4.13 4.55
C GLY A 165 19.78 -5.26 5.26
N LEU A 166 20.24 -6.49 5.03
CA LEU A 166 19.65 -7.71 5.61
C LEU A 166 19.60 -7.65 7.13
N CYS A 167 18.43 -7.92 7.71
CA CYS A 167 18.21 -8.02 9.14
C CYS A 167 18.59 -6.77 9.96
N VAL A 168 18.71 -5.62 9.32
CA VAL A 168 18.94 -4.35 10.04
C VAL A 168 17.73 -4.02 10.90
N SER A 169 17.97 -3.64 12.16
CA SER A 169 16.93 -3.16 13.06
C SER A 169 17.20 -1.72 13.44
N LEU A 170 16.29 -0.84 13.10
CA LEU A 170 16.34 0.58 13.44
C LEU A 170 15.13 0.94 14.30
N LYS A 171 15.40 1.44 15.49
CA LYS A 171 14.35 1.84 16.43
C LYS A 171 13.93 3.29 16.20
N HIS A 172 12.91 3.71 16.92
CA HIS A 172 12.36 5.06 16.90
C HIS A 172 13.41 6.18 17.11
N ASN A 173 13.06 7.39 16.78
CA ASN A 173 13.91 8.59 16.86
C ASN A 173 15.17 8.56 15.98
N SER A 174 15.25 7.67 14.99
CA SER A 174 16.36 7.64 14.07
C SER A 174 16.11 8.59 12.90
N LYS A 175 17.10 9.42 12.59
CA LYS A 175 17.06 10.32 11.44
C LYS A 175 18.23 10.02 10.52
N PHE A 176 17.94 9.76 9.26
CA PHE A 176 18.94 9.47 8.25
C PHE A 176 18.87 10.56 7.19
N ALA A 177 19.94 11.29 7.00
CA ALA A 177 20.11 12.18 5.86
C ALA A 177 20.50 11.36 4.62
N SER A 178 20.13 11.84 3.46
CA SER A 178 20.60 11.34 2.16
C SER A 178 21.86 12.08 1.72
#